data_298cad4d8bfa1121717f05cda4fd0066
#
_entry.id   298cad4d8bfa1121717f05cda4fd0066
#
_cell.length_a   1.000
_cell.length_b   1.000
_cell.length_c   1.000
_cell.angle_alpha   90.00
_cell.angle_beta   90.00
_cell.angle_gamma   90.00
#
_symmetry.space_group_name_H-M   'P 1'
#
loop_
_entity.id
_entity.type
_entity.pdbx_description
1 polymer ?
#
loop_
_entity_poly.entity_id
_entity_poly.type
_entity_poly.pdbx_seq_one_letter_code
_entity_poly.pdbx_strand_id
1 'polypeptide(L)'
;MNLRRAGLLLAFCCSPAFAAQPVTWGWVEQAKLMPENVLLMARLDTGVQTSVMDARNVVKIRKNDQRWVQYDIVVIDPATGKEQRFPFERPVERQLKVRVADGFEHRPVVSMDICMGEKLYHEQFALSDRQGDDAQVLLGRRTLEHLGAVDASKTLTTPPTCKP
;
A
#
# COMPACT_ATOMS: atom_id res chain seq x y z
N MET A 1 -44.81 -2.74 63.79
CA MET A 1 -44.02 -1.68 63.12
C MET A 1 -43.17 -2.39 62.09
N ASN A 2 -43.71 -2.52 60.84
CA ASN A 2 -43.15 -3.37 59.78
C ASN A 2 -42.38 -2.50 58.82
N LEU A 3 -41.02 -2.62 58.85
CA LEU A 3 -40.15 -1.96 57.91
C LEU A 3 -40.00 -2.82 56.61
N ARG A 4 -40.68 -2.39 55.54
CA ARG A 4 -40.50 -2.99 54.21
C ARG A 4 -39.20 -2.49 53.61
N ARG A 5 -38.21 -3.38 53.45
CA ARG A 5 -36.98 -3.12 52.70
C ARG A 5 -37.30 -3.24 51.20
N ALA A 6 -37.31 -2.13 50.50
CA ALA A 6 -37.33 -2.08 49.04
C ALA A 6 -35.92 -2.34 48.47
N GLY A 7 -35.73 -3.49 47.89
CA GLY A 7 -34.48 -3.82 47.17
C GLY A 7 -34.49 -3.17 45.78
N LEU A 8 -33.57 -2.27 45.53
CA LEU A 8 -33.34 -1.65 44.20
C LEU A 8 -32.48 -2.59 43.35
N LEU A 9 -33.11 -3.25 42.37
CA LEU A 9 -32.40 -4.05 41.36
C LEU A 9 -31.84 -3.10 40.31
N LEU A 10 -30.49 -2.89 40.29
CA LEU A 10 -29.79 -2.25 39.19
C LEU A 10 -29.65 -3.27 38.04
N ALA A 11 -30.41 -3.08 36.96
CA ALA A 11 -30.24 -3.79 35.73
C ALA A 11 -29.01 -3.22 34.96
N PHE A 12 -27.93 -3.98 34.92
CA PHE A 12 -26.74 -3.66 34.15
C PHE A 12 -27.01 -3.99 32.66
N CYS A 13 -27.33 -2.97 31.85
CA CYS A 13 -27.44 -3.09 30.41
C CYS A 13 -26.05 -3.26 29.80
N CYS A 14 -25.64 -4.50 29.55
CA CYS A 14 -24.45 -4.81 28.76
C CYS A 14 -24.79 -4.59 27.26
N SER A 15 -24.47 -3.42 26.71
CA SER A 15 -24.57 -3.17 25.27
C SER A 15 -23.44 -3.95 24.57
N PRO A 16 -23.74 -4.79 23.55
CA PRO A 16 -22.69 -5.45 22.77
C PRO A 16 -21.91 -4.38 21.97
N ALA A 17 -20.63 -4.24 22.27
CA ALA A 17 -19.74 -3.45 21.44
C ALA A 17 -19.47 -4.23 20.14
N PHE A 18 -20.07 -3.82 19.04
CA PHE A 18 -19.69 -4.31 17.70
C PHE A 18 -18.31 -3.76 17.37
N ALA A 19 -17.25 -4.54 17.61
CA ALA A 19 -15.94 -4.26 17.08
C ALA A 19 -16.01 -4.39 15.54
N ALA A 20 -15.63 -3.32 14.82
CA ALA A 20 -15.49 -3.39 13.38
C ALA A 20 -14.46 -4.48 13.04
N GLN A 21 -14.86 -5.43 12.20
CA GLN A 21 -13.94 -6.48 11.75
C GLN A 21 -12.81 -5.84 10.94
N PRO A 22 -11.54 -6.20 11.20
CA PRO A 22 -10.44 -5.70 10.38
C PRO A 22 -10.63 -6.15 8.93
N VAL A 23 -10.33 -5.24 8.00
CA VAL A 23 -10.33 -5.57 6.56
C VAL A 23 -9.30 -6.67 6.31
N THR A 24 -9.71 -7.71 5.57
CA THR A 24 -8.82 -8.81 5.19
C THR A 24 -8.63 -8.81 3.69
N TRP A 25 -7.39 -8.72 3.25
CA TRP A 25 -6.97 -8.66 1.86
C TRP A 25 -6.41 -10.00 1.42
N GLY A 26 -6.49 -10.30 0.12
CA GLY A 26 -5.70 -11.37 -0.48
C GLY A 26 -4.21 -11.02 -0.51
N TRP A 27 -3.33 -11.99 -0.75
CA TRP A 27 -1.89 -11.73 -0.85
C TRP A 27 -1.48 -11.08 -2.17
N VAL A 28 -2.37 -11.10 -3.18
CA VAL A 28 -2.28 -10.32 -4.42
C VAL A 28 -3.59 -9.57 -4.61
N GLU A 29 -3.51 -8.27 -4.83
CA GLU A 29 -4.66 -7.39 -5.02
C GLU A 29 -4.43 -6.43 -6.19
N GLN A 30 -5.50 -5.83 -6.68
CA GLN A 30 -5.41 -4.66 -7.53
C GLN A 30 -5.27 -3.40 -6.70
N ALA A 31 -4.42 -2.50 -7.14
CA ALA A 31 -4.24 -1.17 -6.57
C ALA A 31 -4.27 -0.13 -7.68
N LYS A 32 -4.59 1.12 -7.36
CA LYS A 32 -4.59 2.19 -8.34
C LYS A 32 -3.80 3.38 -7.81
N LEU A 33 -2.81 3.84 -8.57
CA LEU A 33 -2.11 5.08 -8.25
C LEU A 33 -2.99 6.27 -8.58
N MET A 34 -3.03 7.23 -7.68
CA MET A 34 -3.80 8.45 -7.80
C MET A 34 -2.89 9.67 -7.71
N PRO A 35 -3.18 10.76 -8.41
CA PRO A 35 -4.34 11.00 -9.29
C PRO A 35 -4.20 10.42 -10.70
N GLU A 36 -3.06 9.82 -11.07
CA GLU A 36 -2.76 9.37 -12.44
C GLU A 36 -3.68 8.24 -12.92
N ASN A 37 -4.42 7.61 -12.01
CA ASN A 37 -5.40 6.56 -12.28
C ASN A 37 -4.79 5.31 -12.93
N VAL A 38 -3.55 4.96 -12.57
CA VAL A 38 -2.82 3.81 -13.10
C VAL A 38 -3.15 2.57 -12.30
N LEU A 39 -3.77 1.57 -12.95
CA LEU A 39 -4.08 0.28 -12.32
C LEU A 39 -2.82 -0.60 -12.27
N LEU A 40 -2.53 -1.15 -11.10
CA LEU A 40 -1.36 -1.97 -10.81
C LEU A 40 -1.76 -3.27 -10.12
N MET A 41 -0.93 -4.29 -10.28
CA MET A 41 -0.96 -5.47 -9.41
C MET A 41 -0.07 -5.22 -8.20
N ALA A 42 -0.61 -5.48 -7.02
CA ALA A 42 0.06 -5.30 -5.74
C ALA A 42 0.18 -6.66 -5.02
N ARG A 43 1.40 -7.01 -4.62
CA ARG A 43 1.66 -8.15 -3.73
C ARG A 43 1.80 -7.64 -2.30
N LEU A 44 1.03 -8.21 -1.39
CA LEU A 44 1.06 -7.88 0.03
C LEU A 44 2.09 -8.77 0.72
N ASP A 45 3.21 -8.18 1.14
CA ASP A 45 4.38 -8.92 1.62
C ASP A 45 4.75 -8.54 3.06
N THR A 46 4.46 -9.44 3.99
CA THR A 46 4.82 -9.27 5.41
C THR A 46 6.32 -9.47 5.68
N GLY A 47 7.09 -9.95 4.70
CA GLY A 47 8.54 -10.16 4.81
C GLY A 47 9.36 -8.88 4.70
N VAL A 48 8.85 -7.84 4.02
CA VAL A 48 9.53 -6.56 3.85
C VAL A 48 8.93 -5.44 4.69
N GLN A 49 9.73 -4.47 5.09
CA GLN A 49 9.25 -3.37 5.91
C GLN A 49 8.72 -2.19 5.08
N THR A 50 9.47 -1.75 4.08
CA THR A 50 9.12 -0.62 3.20
C THR A 50 8.55 -1.17 1.91
N SER A 51 7.44 -0.61 1.46
CA SER A 51 6.85 -0.95 0.15
C SER A 51 7.80 -0.62 -0.99
N VAL A 52 7.71 -1.37 -2.08
CA VAL A 52 8.59 -1.23 -3.26
C VAL A 52 7.71 -1.02 -4.49
N MET A 53 8.07 -0.03 -5.30
CA MET A 53 7.48 0.21 -6.62
C MET A 53 8.45 -0.24 -7.71
N ASP A 54 7.98 -1.02 -8.67
CA ASP A 54 8.74 -1.31 -9.88
C ASP A 54 8.88 -0.05 -10.72
N ALA A 55 10.10 0.47 -10.79
CA ALA A 55 10.41 1.73 -11.44
C ALA A 55 11.55 1.55 -12.44
N ARG A 56 11.34 2.02 -13.66
CA ARG A 56 12.30 1.98 -14.74
C ARG A 56 12.88 3.37 -14.99
N ASN A 57 14.06 3.41 -15.61
CA ASN A 57 14.69 4.66 -16.04
C ASN A 57 14.82 5.68 -14.90
N VAL A 58 15.19 5.22 -13.71
CA VAL A 58 15.28 6.06 -12.51
C VAL A 58 16.42 7.07 -12.64
N VAL A 59 16.09 8.36 -12.77
CA VAL A 59 17.04 9.47 -12.90
C VAL A 59 16.91 10.39 -11.71
N LYS A 60 18.02 10.55 -10.96
CA LYS A 60 18.09 11.47 -9.81
C LYS A 60 18.37 12.89 -10.31
N ILE A 61 17.53 13.84 -9.93
CA ILE A 61 17.64 15.25 -10.29
C ILE A 61 17.57 16.14 -9.06
N ARG A 62 17.87 17.43 -9.22
CA ARG A 62 17.71 18.45 -8.19
C ARG A 62 16.79 19.56 -8.71
N LYS A 63 15.83 19.98 -7.85
CA LYS A 63 14.97 21.11 -8.09
C LYS A 63 14.90 21.96 -6.81
N ASN A 64 15.22 23.27 -6.90
CA ASN A 64 15.20 24.19 -5.76
C ASN A 64 15.89 23.60 -4.51
N ASP A 65 17.11 23.10 -4.69
CA ASP A 65 17.94 22.42 -3.69
C ASP A 65 17.37 21.14 -3.06
N GLN A 66 16.21 20.71 -3.48
CA GLN A 66 15.63 19.42 -3.09
C GLN A 66 16.04 18.30 -4.05
N ARG A 67 16.14 17.10 -3.50
CA ARG A 67 16.36 15.87 -4.29
C ARG A 67 15.03 15.41 -4.86
N TRP A 68 14.99 15.21 -6.18
CA TRP A 68 13.87 14.67 -6.92
C TRP A 68 14.30 13.46 -7.72
N VAL A 69 13.34 12.70 -8.19
CA VAL A 69 13.55 11.55 -9.05
C VAL A 69 12.52 11.51 -10.16
N GLN A 70 12.99 11.25 -11.39
CA GLN A 70 12.15 10.91 -12.53
C GLN A 70 12.25 9.41 -12.76
N TYR A 71 11.14 8.78 -13.10
CA TYR A 71 11.06 7.34 -13.36
C TYR A 71 9.82 6.99 -14.15
N ASP A 72 9.81 5.80 -14.74
CA ASP A 72 8.65 5.24 -15.43
C ASP A 72 8.07 4.09 -14.61
N ILE A 73 6.74 4.02 -14.52
CA ILE A 73 6.02 2.81 -14.13
C ILE A 73 5.53 2.14 -15.41
N VAL A 74 5.83 0.85 -15.56
CA VAL A 74 5.46 0.06 -16.72
C VAL A 74 4.37 -0.93 -16.34
N VAL A 75 3.27 -0.89 -17.08
CA VAL A 75 2.16 -1.83 -16.93
C VAL A 75 2.00 -2.60 -18.24
N ILE A 76 1.90 -3.91 -18.13
CA ILE A 76 1.61 -4.77 -19.28
C ILE A 76 0.10 -4.97 -19.36
N ASP A 77 -0.51 -4.57 -20.46
CA ASP A 77 -1.91 -4.85 -20.75
C ASP A 77 -2.10 -6.38 -20.88
N PRO A 78 -2.87 -7.04 -20.00
CA PRO A 78 -2.99 -8.49 -20.02
C PRO A 78 -3.71 -9.03 -21.26
N ALA A 79 -4.52 -8.22 -21.95
CA ALA A 79 -5.25 -8.63 -23.13
C ALA A 79 -4.40 -8.57 -24.41
N THR A 80 -3.46 -7.62 -24.48
CA THR A 80 -2.70 -7.35 -25.71
C THR A 80 -1.22 -7.64 -25.57
N GLY A 81 -0.70 -7.82 -24.35
CA GLY A 81 0.72 -7.94 -24.04
C GLY A 81 1.53 -6.66 -24.28
N LYS A 82 0.86 -5.53 -24.57
CA LYS A 82 1.55 -4.26 -24.83
C LYS A 82 1.96 -3.57 -23.54
N GLU A 83 3.18 -3.05 -23.52
CA GLU A 83 3.65 -2.19 -22.46
C GLU A 83 3.04 -0.79 -22.58
N GLN A 84 2.52 -0.30 -21.46
CA GLN A 84 2.16 1.10 -21.26
C GLN A 84 3.12 1.72 -20.25
N ARG A 85 3.72 2.86 -20.60
CA ARG A 85 4.68 3.57 -19.76
C ARG A 85 4.05 4.85 -19.24
N PHE A 86 4.13 5.02 -17.93
CA PHE A 86 3.63 6.19 -17.22
C PHE A 86 4.82 6.90 -16.60
N PRO A 87 5.19 8.10 -17.10
CA PRO A 87 6.28 8.89 -16.52
C PRO A 87 5.84 9.56 -15.22
N PHE A 88 6.71 9.49 -14.20
CA PHE A 88 6.51 10.11 -12.91
C PHE A 88 7.70 11.00 -12.55
N GLU A 89 7.43 12.01 -11.75
CA GLU A 89 8.43 12.84 -11.11
C GLU A 89 7.97 13.15 -9.69
N ARG A 90 8.82 12.83 -8.69
CA ARG A 90 8.48 12.99 -7.27
C ARG A 90 9.67 13.50 -6.47
N PRO A 91 9.43 14.24 -5.37
CA PRO A 91 10.46 14.55 -4.40
C PRO A 91 10.93 13.26 -3.70
N VAL A 92 12.22 13.21 -3.37
CA VAL A 92 12.79 12.08 -2.63
C VAL A 92 12.67 12.38 -1.14
N GLU A 93 11.87 11.59 -0.44
CA GLU A 93 11.69 11.69 1.02
C GLU A 93 12.95 11.27 1.77
N ARG A 94 13.52 10.15 1.38
CA ARG A 94 14.71 9.56 1.98
C ARG A 94 15.42 8.58 1.04
N GLN A 95 16.61 8.13 1.42
CA GLN A 95 17.29 7.02 0.77
C GLN A 95 17.15 5.77 1.64
N LEU A 96 16.78 4.65 1.03
CA LEU A 96 16.77 3.34 1.65
C LEU A 96 18.03 2.61 1.27
N LYS A 97 18.87 2.23 2.26
CA LYS A 97 20.04 1.37 2.04
C LYS A 97 19.57 -0.09 2.07
N VAL A 98 19.75 -0.79 0.97
CA VAL A 98 19.37 -2.20 0.80
C VAL A 98 20.61 -3.04 0.56
N ARG A 99 20.70 -4.20 1.20
CA ARG A 99 21.76 -5.18 0.94
C ARG A 99 21.42 -5.93 -0.34
N VAL A 100 22.37 -6.00 -1.24
CA VAL A 100 22.33 -6.76 -2.49
C VAL A 100 23.52 -7.73 -2.54
N ALA A 101 23.57 -8.62 -3.54
CA ALA A 101 24.62 -9.63 -3.64
C ALA A 101 26.02 -9.02 -3.58
N ASP A 102 26.24 -7.90 -4.28
CA ASP A 102 27.54 -7.25 -4.42
C ASP A 102 27.71 -6.02 -3.50
N GLY A 103 27.03 -5.97 -2.34
CA GLY A 103 27.19 -4.88 -1.37
C GLY A 103 25.89 -4.19 -0.98
N PHE A 104 25.81 -2.88 -1.20
CA PHE A 104 24.64 -2.07 -0.83
C PHE A 104 24.20 -1.16 -1.96
N GLU A 105 22.90 -1.10 -2.15
CA GLU A 105 22.23 -0.18 -3.06
C GLU A 105 21.50 0.91 -2.25
N HIS A 106 21.47 2.15 -2.78
CA HIS A 106 20.68 3.25 -2.21
C HIS A 106 19.50 3.57 -3.13
N ARG A 107 18.31 3.17 -2.70
CA ARG A 107 17.05 3.36 -3.44
C ARG A 107 16.38 4.64 -2.99
N PRO A 108 15.97 5.53 -3.90
CA PRO A 108 15.14 6.67 -3.53
C PRO A 108 13.77 6.18 -3.04
N VAL A 109 13.27 6.81 -1.98
CA VAL A 109 11.92 6.58 -1.45
C VAL A 109 11.09 7.81 -1.75
N VAL A 110 9.93 7.60 -2.33
CA VAL A 110 8.95 8.65 -2.69
C VAL A 110 7.62 8.36 -2.03
N SER A 111 6.81 9.41 -1.81
CA SER A 111 5.43 9.26 -1.36
C SER A 111 4.47 9.28 -2.54
N MET A 112 3.48 8.40 -2.52
CA MET A 112 2.42 8.31 -3.53
C MET A 112 1.10 7.94 -2.88
N ASP A 113 0.00 8.38 -3.51
CA ASP A 113 -1.34 7.99 -3.11
C ASP A 113 -1.75 6.71 -3.84
N ILE A 114 -2.15 5.70 -3.07
CA ILE A 114 -2.59 4.42 -3.59
C ILE A 114 -4.01 4.11 -3.11
N CYS A 115 -4.88 3.81 -4.06
CA CYS A 115 -6.24 3.36 -3.79
C CYS A 115 -6.26 1.85 -3.64
N MET A 116 -6.77 1.38 -2.50
CA MET A 116 -7.04 -0.03 -2.20
C MET A 116 -8.48 -0.16 -1.71
N GLY A 117 -9.30 -0.94 -2.41
CA GLY A 117 -10.74 -0.94 -2.17
C GLY A 117 -11.35 0.44 -2.38
N GLU A 118 -12.06 0.95 -1.39
CA GLU A 118 -12.71 2.28 -1.43
C GLU A 118 -11.88 3.41 -0.80
N LYS A 119 -10.68 3.08 -0.28
CA LYS A 119 -9.88 4.01 0.52
C LYS A 119 -8.57 4.37 -0.14
N LEU A 120 -8.22 5.65 -0.02
CA LEU A 120 -6.95 6.21 -0.44
C LEU A 120 -5.94 6.18 0.71
N TYR A 121 -4.73 5.70 0.44
CA TYR A 121 -3.62 5.62 1.38
C TYR A 121 -2.43 6.39 0.84
N HIS A 122 -1.86 7.27 1.67
CA HIS A 122 -0.64 8.01 1.35
C HIS A 122 0.57 7.27 1.89
N GLU A 123 1.32 6.58 1.01
CA GLU A 123 2.33 5.63 1.42
C GLU A 123 3.70 5.89 0.78
N GLN A 124 4.75 5.40 1.44
CA GLN A 124 6.12 5.51 0.96
C GLN A 124 6.56 4.26 0.20
N PHE A 125 7.15 4.48 -0.98
CA PHE A 125 7.65 3.42 -1.85
C PHE A 125 9.13 3.62 -2.17
N ALA A 126 9.94 2.59 -1.93
CA ALA A 126 11.29 2.52 -2.47
C ALA A 126 11.21 2.17 -3.96
N LEU A 127 11.89 2.95 -4.80
CA LEU A 127 11.95 2.68 -6.24
C LEU A 127 13.04 1.65 -6.53
N SER A 128 12.69 0.63 -7.28
CA SER A 128 13.60 -0.44 -7.68
C SER A 128 13.18 -1.03 -9.01
N ASP A 129 14.14 -1.37 -9.85
CA ASP A 129 13.87 -2.18 -11.03
C ASP A 129 13.60 -3.63 -10.60
N ARG A 130 12.44 -4.13 -10.96
CA ARG A 130 11.94 -5.47 -10.60
C ARG A 130 11.53 -6.27 -11.82
N GLN A 131 12.32 -6.17 -12.90
CA GLN A 131 12.05 -6.90 -14.15
C GLN A 131 11.77 -8.38 -13.88
N GLY A 132 10.66 -8.88 -14.48
CA GLY A 132 10.25 -10.27 -14.34
C GLY A 132 9.38 -10.58 -13.12
N ASP A 133 9.02 -9.58 -12.31
CA ASP A 133 8.00 -9.74 -11.28
C ASP A 133 6.61 -9.43 -11.86
N ASP A 134 5.61 -10.27 -11.55
CA ASP A 134 4.24 -10.12 -12.03
C ASP A 134 3.49 -8.96 -11.36
N ALA A 135 4.00 -8.45 -10.24
CA ALA A 135 3.41 -7.34 -9.50
C ALA A 135 4.28 -6.09 -9.56
N GLN A 136 3.70 -4.98 -10.02
CA GLN A 136 4.38 -3.69 -10.07
C GLN A 136 4.62 -3.11 -8.67
N VAL A 137 3.83 -3.52 -7.69
CA VAL A 137 3.90 -3.02 -6.32
C VAL A 137 4.10 -4.17 -5.34
N LEU A 138 5.00 -3.98 -4.39
CA LEU A 138 5.16 -4.82 -3.21
C LEU A 138 4.80 -3.98 -1.99
N LEU A 139 3.71 -4.33 -1.30
CA LEU A 139 3.24 -3.61 -0.12
C LEU A 139 3.86 -4.23 1.14
N GLY A 140 4.74 -3.47 1.79
CA GLY A 140 5.43 -3.89 3.00
C GLY A 140 4.66 -3.61 4.29
N ARG A 141 5.19 -4.10 5.42
CA ARG A 141 4.53 -4.02 6.73
C ARG A 141 4.06 -2.63 7.12
N ARG A 142 4.82 -1.56 6.80
CA ARG A 142 4.40 -0.19 7.12
C ARG A 142 3.07 0.20 6.47
N THR A 143 2.86 -0.22 5.22
CA THR A 143 1.59 -0.01 4.51
C THR A 143 0.53 -0.98 5.02
N LEU A 144 0.91 -2.26 5.29
CA LEU A 144 -0.02 -3.27 5.77
C LEU A 144 -0.60 -2.94 7.16
N GLU A 145 0.14 -2.22 8.02
CA GLU A 145 -0.36 -1.71 9.30
C GLU A 145 -1.60 -0.81 9.13
N HIS A 146 -1.68 -0.08 8.00
CA HIS A 146 -2.82 0.78 7.66
C HIS A 146 -3.92 0.03 6.90
N LEU A 147 -3.57 -1.00 6.14
CA LEU A 147 -4.50 -1.78 5.33
C LEU A 147 -5.30 -2.79 6.15
N GLY A 148 -4.63 -3.60 6.99
CA GLY A 148 -5.24 -4.67 7.77
C GLY A 148 -4.57 -6.03 7.58
N ALA A 149 -5.35 -7.12 7.72
CA ALA A 149 -4.84 -8.49 7.67
C ALA A 149 -4.68 -8.99 6.23
N VAL A 150 -3.74 -9.94 6.04
CA VAL A 150 -3.51 -10.62 4.76
C VAL A 150 -3.90 -12.10 4.89
N ASP A 151 -4.76 -12.55 4.00
CA ASP A 151 -5.14 -13.95 3.85
C ASP A 151 -4.41 -14.56 2.64
N ALA A 152 -3.41 -15.38 2.92
CA ALA A 152 -2.58 -16.01 1.89
C ALA A 152 -3.34 -17.02 1.01
N SER A 153 -4.57 -17.39 1.36
CA SER A 153 -5.42 -18.28 0.56
C SER A 153 -6.23 -17.55 -0.51
N LYS A 154 -6.21 -16.19 -0.51
CA LYS A 154 -7.05 -15.37 -1.38
C LYS A 154 -6.22 -14.44 -2.27
N THR A 155 -6.79 -14.10 -3.41
CA THR A 155 -6.29 -13.09 -4.34
C THR A 155 -7.46 -12.27 -4.90
N LEU A 156 -7.20 -11.00 -5.26
CA LEU A 156 -8.14 -10.13 -5.96
C LEU A 156 -9.50 -10.03 -5.25
N THR A 157 -9.46 -9.84 -3.94
CA THR A 157 -10.66 -9.85 -3.10
C THR A 157 -11.46 -8.55 -3.22
N THR A 158 -10.78 -7.43 -3.47
CA THR A 158 -11.40 -6.11 -3.43
C THR A 158 -10.81 -5.19 -4.50
N PRO A 159 -11.58 -4.84 -5.55
CA PRO A 159 -11.11 -3.93 -6.58
C PRO A 159 -10.98 -2.49 -6.04
N PRO A 160 -10.04 -1.68 -6.58
CA PRO A 160 -9.91 -0.27 -6.20
C PRO A 160 -11.02 0.58 -6.82
N THR A 161 -11.85 1.20 -5.98
CA THR A 161 -13.04 1.96 -6.38
C THR A 161 -13.02 3.42 -5.93
N CYS A 162 -11.85 3.95 -5.49
CA CYS A 162 -11.73 5.35 -5.14
C CYS A 162 -12.09 6.24 -6.32
N LYS A 163 -12.84 7.28 -6.02
CA LYS A 163 -13.16 8.34 -6.99
C LYS A 163 -11.98 9.34 -7.02
N PRO A 164 -11.67 9.92 -8.21
CA PRO A 164 -10.68 10.96 -8.33
C PRO A 164 -11.07 12.23 -7.56
#